data_2ecd9eae4f535772d159892298217ec7
#
_entry.id   2ecd9eae4f535772d159892298217ec7
#
_cell.length_a   1.000
_cell.length_b   1.000
_cell.length_c   1.000
_cell.angle_alpha   90.00
_cell.angle_beta   90.00
_cell.angle_gamma   90.00
#
_symmetry.space_group_name_H-M   'P 1'
#
loop_
_entity.id
_entity.type
_entity.pdbx_description
1 polymer ?
#
loop_
_entity_poly.entity_id
_entity_poly.type
_entity_poly.pdbx_seq_one_letter_code
_entity_poly.pdbx_strand_id
1 'polypeptide(L)'
;SIADIIVLAGNVGIEKSCNANVPFNPGRGDASQDQTDADSFAALEPVSDGFRNYHKTGLNVTPEEMMLDKAHLLGLTAPEMTVLIGGMRSLGISSNGYGLFSNNPDELSNDYLDILLDMSVEWKPNGTGNSYEAFTRNSGDKVRSASRADLVFGSNSQLRALVEVYAESDSKDKFISDFILAWNKVMNADRFDLD
;
A
#
# COMPACT_ATOMS: atom_id res chain seq x y z
N SER A 1 -9.79 24.07 -3.28
CA SER A 1 -9.19 23.88 -1.95
C SER A 1 -7.81 23.23 -2.07
N ILE A 2 -6.99 23.34 -1.05
CA ILE A 2 -5.70 22.66 -0.95
C ILE A 2 -5.96 21.14 -0.86
N ALA A 3 -6.99 20.73 -0.13
CA ALA A 3 -7.39 19.33 -0.03
C ALA A 3 -7.69 18.72 -1.41
N ASP A 4 -8.43 19.42 -2.29
CA ASP A 4 -8.66 18.96 -3.65
C ASP A 4 -7.37 18.89 -4.48
N ILE A 5 -6.46 19.86 -4.32
CA ILE A 5 -5.17 19.84 -5.03
C ILE A 5 -4.32 18.64 -4.63
N ILE A 6 -4.32 18.25 -3.34
CA ILE A 6 -3.59 17.07 -2.85
C ILE A 6 -4.11 15.80 -3.52
N VAL A 7 -5.44 15.61 -3.55
CA VAL A 7 -6.06 14.45 -4.19
C VAL A 7 -5.79 14.44 -5.70
N LEU A 8 -5.97 15.59 -6.36
CA LEU A 8 -5.71 15.72 -7.80
C LEU A 8 -4.26 15.42 -8.15
N ALA A 9 -3.30 15.90 -7.35
CA ALA A 9 -1.89 15.62 -7.56
C ALA A 9 -1.58 14.12 -7.47
N GLY A 10 -2.18 13.41 -6.49
CA GLY A 10 -2.08 11.96 -6.37
C GLY A 10 -2.65 11.25 -7.60
N ASN A 11 -3.82 11.66 -8.07
CA ASN A 11 -4.46 11.09 -9.25
C ASN A 11 -3.58 11.27 -10.50
N VAL A 12 -3.04 12.48 -10.73
CA VAL A 12 -2.13 12.76 -11.86
C VAL A 12 -0.86 11.90 -11.80
N GLY A 13 -0.33 11.66 -10.59
CA GLY A 13 0.81 10.75 -10.40
C GLY A 13 0.48 9.33 -10.87
N ILE A 14 -0.67 8.80 -10.47
CA ILE A 14 -1.14 7.47 -10.88
C ILE A 14 -1.40 7.42 -12.40
N GLU A 15 -2.10 8.41 -12.96
CA GLU A 15 -2.35 8.48 -14.41
C GLU A 15 -1.07 8.41 -15.24
N LYS A 16 -0.03 9.13 -14.80
CA LYS A 16 1.29 9.10 -15.46
C LYS A 16 1.98 7.75 -15.36
N SER A 17 1.75 7.01 -14.29
CA SER A 17 2.42 5.73 -14.04
C SER A 17 1.78 4.55 -14.78
N CYS A 18 0.51 4.66 -15.20
CA CYS A 18 -0.21 3.55 -15.85
C CYS A 18 -0.94 3.95 -17.14
N ASN A 19 -0.87 5.21 -17.53
CA ASN A 19 -1.57 5.76 -18.72
C ASN A 19 -3.08 5.47 -18.72
N ALA A 20 -3.70 5.46 -17.53
CA ALA A 20 -5.14 5.27 -17.34
C ALA A 20 -5.74 6.53 -16.71
N ASN A 21 -7.05 6.74 -16.88
CA ASN A 21 -7.76 7.87 -16.26
C ASN A 21 -8.14 7.54 -14.82
N VAL A 22 -7.88 8.47 -13.90
CA VAL A 22 -8.25 8.36 -12.48
C VAL A 22 -9.37 9.36 -12.18
N PRO A 23 -10.57 8.92 -11.80
CA PRO A 23 -11.68 9.81 -11.50
C PRO A 23 -11.35 10.81 -10.39
N PHE A 24 -11.81 12.06 -10.55
CA PHE A 24 -11.62 13.10 -9.56
C PHE A 24 -12.94 13.79 -9.22
N ASN A 25 -13.27 13.85 -7.94
CA ASN A 25 -14.45 14.51 -7.41
C ASN A 25 -14.04 15.75 -6.60
N PRO A 26 -14.10 16.96 -7.18
CA PRO A 26 -13.78 18.20 -6.47
C PRO A 26 -14.91 18.58 -5.49
N GLY A 27 -14.64 19.55 -4.63
CA GLY A 27 -15.67 20.14 -3.75
C GLY A 27 -15.31 20.10 -2.26
N ARG A 28 -14.07 19.66 -1.89
CA ARG A 28 -13.58 19.80 -0.52
C ARG A 28 -13.37 21.25 -0.16
N GLY A 29 -13.67 21.60 1.10
CA GLY A 29 -13.29 22.87 1.70
C GLY A 29 -11.98 22.72 2.49
N ASP A 30 -11.30 23.85 2.70
CA ASP A 30 -10.18 23.92 3.64
C ASP A 30 -10.67 24.54 4.95
N ALA A 31 -10.23 24.02 6.10
CA ALA A 31 -10.50 24.59 7.41
C ALA A 31 -9.72 25.91 7.58
N SER A 32 -10.36 26.92 8.19
CA SER A 32 -9.67 28.12 8.66
C SER A 32 -8.80 27.81 9.88
N GLN A 33 -7.93 28.76 10.27
CA GLN A 33 -7.10 28.62 11.46
C GLN A 33 -7.97 28.37 12.72
N ASP A 34 -9.10 29.07 12.83
CA ASP A 34 -10.00 28.98 14.00
C ASP A 34 -10.76 27.62 14.05
N GLN A 35 -10.86 26.93 12.91
CA GLN A 35 -11.49 25.60 12.80
C GLN A 35 -10.48 24.46 12.97
N THR A 36 -9.18 24.79 13.10
CA THR A 36 -8.10 23.80 13.15
C THR A 36 -7.68 23.54 14.59
N ASP A 37 -7.92 22.32 15.08
CA ASP A 37 -7.44 21.85 16.38
C ASP A 37 -6.04 21.23 16.21
N ALA A 38 -5.00 22.09 16.21
CA ALA A 38 -3.62 21.66 16.04
C ALA A 38 -3.11 20.80 17.21
N ASP A 39 -3.65 20.98 18.41
CA ASP A 39 -3.22 20.25 19.61
C ASP A 39 -3.62 18.77 19.56
N SER A 40 -4.64 18.42 18.78
CA SER A 40 -5.07 17.02 18.57
C SER A 40 -4.18 16.25 17.60
N PHE A 41 -3.36 16.89 16.78
CA PHE A 41 -2.60 16.24 15.69
C PHE A 41 -1.69 15.12 16.19
N ALA A 42 -0.98 15.35 17.29
CA ALA A 42 -0.06 14.34 17.86
C ALA A 42 -0.80 13.09 18.37
N ALA A 43 -2.00 13.29 18.94
CA ALA A 43 -2.83 12.19 19.44
C ALA A 43 -3.49 11.38 18.32
N LEU A 44 -3.80 12.04 17.20
CA LEU A 44 -4.44 11.42 16.04
C LEU A 44 -3.44 10.83 15.02
N GLU A 45 -2.14 11.09 15.21
CA GLU A 45 -1.11 10.54 14.32
C GLU A 45 -1.08 9.00 14.40
N PRO A 46 -1.23 8.27 13.29
CA PRO A 46 -1.19 6.81 13.30
C PRO A 46 0.15 6.29 13.83
N VAL A 47 0.09 5.31 14.73
CA VAL A 47 1.28 4.65 15.29
C VAL A 47 1.83 3.56 14.36
N SER A 48 1.02 3.10 13.43
CA SER A 48 1.39 2.13 12.40
C SER A 48 0.56 2.37 11.15
N ASP A 49 1.16 2.18 9.99
CA ASP A 49 0.48 2.24 8.70
C ASP A 49 1.10 1.24 7.71
N GLY A 50 0.45 0.10 7.53
CA GLY A 50 0.88 -0.94 6.60
C GLY A 50 0.86 -0.50 5.14
N PHE A 51 0.00 0.47 4.76
CA PHE A 51 -0.05 1.01 3.41
C PHE A 51 1.21 1.80 3.07
N ARG A 52 1.70 2.63 4.01
CA ARG A 52 2.97 3.38 3.89
C ARG A 52 4.17 2.66 4.51
N ASN A 53 3.96 1.47 5.04
CA ASN A 53 4.99 0.57 5.56
C ASN A 53 5.81 1.13 6.71
N TYR A 54 5.17 1.74 7.71
CA TYR A 54 5.84 2.08 8.96
C TYR A 54 5.12 1.52 10.19
N HIS A 55 5.89 1.30 11.24
CA HIS A 55 5.42 0.82 12.54
C HIS A 55 6.30 1.41 13.63
N LYS A 56 5.70 2.16 14.57
CA LYS A 56 6.44 2.72 15.71
C LYS A 56 6.92 1.59 16.62
N THR A 57 8.11 1.74 17.18
CA THR A 57 8.67 0.75 18.12
C THR A 57 7.92 0.74 19.44
N GLY A 58 7.92 -0.43 20.11
CA GLY A 58 7.30 -0.57 21.44
C GLY A 58 5.80 -0.86 21.43
N LEU A 59 5.20 -1.10 20.27
CA LEU A 59 3.81 -1.55 20.17
C LEU A 59 3.72 -3.06 20.41
N ASN A 60 2.69 -3.47 21.16
CA ASN A 60 2.39 -4.89 21.40
C ASN A 60 1.49 -5.52 20.31
N VAL A 61 1.06 -4.72 19.33
CA VAL A 61 0.25 -5.14 18.20
C VAL A 61 1.15 -5.28 16.98
N THR A 62 0.92 -6.29 16.15
CA THR A 62 1.75 -6.53 14.98
C THR A 62 1.44 -5.58 13.82
N PRO A 63 2.40 -5.28 12.92
CA PRO A 63 2.17 -4.42 11.75
C PRO A 63 1.01 -4.90 10.87
N GLU A 64 0.85 -6.21 10.69
CA GLU A 64 -0.22 -6.78 9.89
C GLU A 64 -1.61 -6.63 10.53
N GLU A 65 -1.72 -6.71 11.87
CA GLU A 65 -2.99 -6.45 12.56
C GLU A 65 -3.40 -4.99 12.43
N MET A 66 -2.45 -4.06 12.59
CA MET A 66 -2.71 -2.63 12.41
C MET A 66 -3.04 -2.27 10.96
N MET A 67 -2.47 -2.99 9.98
CA MET A 67 -2.83 -2.85 8.57
C MET A 67 -4.28 -3.26 8.31
N LEU A 68 -4.72 -4.38 8.89
CA LEU A 68 -6.11 -4.84 8.78
C LEU A 68 -7.08 -3.87 9.45
N ASP A 69 -6.73 -3.36 10.63
CA ASP A 69 -7.54 -2.35 11.33
C ASP A 69 -7.74 -1.12 10.45
N LYS A 70 -6.68 -0.61 9.85
CA LYS A 70 -6.76 0.52 8.91
C LYS A 70 -7.59 0.20 7.67
N ALA A 71 -7.45 -0.99 7.11
CA ALA A 71 -8.27 -1.41 5.98
C ALA A 71 -9.77 -1.42 6.34
N HIS A 72 -10.11 -1.89 7.53
CA HIS A 72 -11.48 -1.86 8.04
C HIS A 72 -12.00 -0.43 8.25
N LEU A 73 -11.19 0.46 8.82
CA LEU A 73 -11.53 1.88 8.97
C LEU A 73 -11.82 2.56 7.62
N LEU A 74 -11.10 2.17 6.58
CA LEU A 74 -11.29 2.67 5.22
C LEU A 74 -12.41 1.92 4.45
N GLY A 75 -13.05 0.94 5.07
CA GLY A 75 -14.09 0.11 4.44
C GLY A 75 -13.57 -0.76 3.30
N LEU A 76 -12.28 -1.11 3.29
CA LEU A 76 -11.66 -1.89 2.23
C LEU A 76 -11.91 -3.38 2.39
N THR A 77 -12.21 -4.03 1.29
CA THR A 77 -12.20 -5.49 1.17
C THR A 77 -10.77 -6.03 1.03
N ALA A 78 -10.57 -7.33 1.21
CA ALA A 78 -9.25 -7.94 1.05
C ALA A 78 -8.65 -7.76 -0.37
N PRO A 79 -9.40 -7.89 -1.49
CA PRO A 79 -8.88 -7.52 -2.81
C PRO A 79 -8.46 -6.05 -2.92
N GLU A 80 -9.30 -5.10 -2.45
CA GLU A 80 -8.98 -3.67 -2.49
C GLU A 80 -7.71 -3.34 -1.68
N MET A 81 -7.56 -3.91 -0.48
CA MET A 81 -6.34 -3.79 0.31
C MET A 81 -5.12 -4.36 -0.44
N THR A 82 -5.26 -5.53 -1.07
CA THR A 82 -4.17 -6.19 -1.80
C THR A 82 -3.67 -5.35 -2.97
N VAL A 83 -4.57 -4.83 -3.80
CA VAL A 83 -4.18 -4.01 -4.95
C VAL A 83 -3.60 -2.67 -4.54
N LEU A 84 -4.14 -2.03 -3.49
CA LEU A 84 -3.61 -0.76 -2.98
C LEU A 84 -2.18 -0.92 -2.45
N ILE A 85 -1.93 -1.92 -1.62
CA ILE A 85 -0.58 -2.15 -1.10
C ILE A 85 0.37 -2.55 -2.22
N GLY A 86 -0.02 -3.48 -3.09
CA GLY A 86 0.79 -3.89 -4.23
C GLY A 86 1.17 -2.74 -5.15
N GLY A 87 0.19 -1.89 -5.50
CA GLY A 87 0.43 -0.73 -6.34
C GLY A 87 1.29 0.35 -5.68
N MET A 88 1.05 0.65 -4.40
CA MET A 88 1.90 1.59 -3.66
C MET A 88 3.35 1.10 -3.60
N ARG A 89 3.58 -0.20 -3.38
CA ARG A 89 4.93 -0.78 -3.38
C ARG A 89 5.59 -0.72 -4.75
N SER A 90 4.85 -1.01 -5.84
CA SER A 90 5.40 -0.90 -7.20
C SER A 90 5.78 0.54 -7.56
N LEU A 91 5.05 1.53 -7.04
CA LEU A 91 5.33 2.95 -7.18
C LEU A 91 6.41 3.49 -6.23
N GLY A 92 7.07 2.64 -5.46
CA GLY A 92 8.14 3.06 -4.56
C GLY A 92 7.67 3.68 -3.24
N ILE A 93 6.38 3.56 -2.89
CA ILE A 93 5.82 4.15 -1.67
C ILE A 93 6.04 3.20 -0.48
N SER A 94 7.07 3.48 0.29
CA SER A 94 7.39 2.79 1.54
C SER A 94 8.27 3.68 2.42
N SER A 95 7.88 3.91 3.67
CA SER A 95 8.62 4.78 4.60
C SER A 95 10.02 4.29 4.93
N ASN A 96 10.22 2.96 4.92
CA ASN A 96 11.48 2.32 5.31
C ASN A 96 12.22 1.65 4.14
N GLY A 97 11.73 1.79 2.92
CA GLY A 97 12.29 1.13 1.74
C GLY A 97 12.05 -0.38 1.68
N TYR A 98 11.26 -0.95 2.61
CA TYR A 98 10.88 -2.36 2.58
C TYR A 98 9.75 -2.62 1.57
N GLY A 99 9.76 -3.80 0.96
CA GLY A 99 8.69 -4.23 0.07
C GLY A 99 8.69 -3.54 -1.30
N LEU A 100 9.71 -2.77 -1.64
CA LEU A 100 9.82 -2.09 -2.93
C LEU A 100 10.26 -3.09 -4.02
N PHE A 101 9.30 -3.94 -4.42
CA PHE A 101 9.51 -4.96 -5.43
C PHE A 101 8.92 -4.47 -6.75
N SER A 102 9.76 -3.98 -7.63
CA SER A 102 9.36 -3.56 -8.97
C SER A 102 10.53 -3.70 -9.93
N ASN A 103 10.23 -4.11 -11.15
CA ASN A 103 11.17 -4.08 -12.27
C ASN A 103 11.28 -2.68 -12.87
N ASN A 104 10.23 -1.87 -12.69
CA ASN A 104 10.15 -0.47 -13.13
C ASN A 104 9.44 0.38 -12.03
N PRO A 105 10.20 1.03 -11.13
CA PRO A 105 9.64 1.77 -9.99
C PRO A 105 8.72 2.95 -10.35
N ASP A 106 8.78 3.45 -11.57
CA ASP A 106 7.95 4.57 -12.03
C ASP A 106 6.62 4.13 -12.66
N GLU A 107 6.36 2.81 -12.68
CA GLU A 107 5.18 2.22 -13.31
C GLU A 107 4.28 1.54 -12.27
N LEU A 108 2.98 1.85 -12.31
CA LEU A 108 1.98 1.09 -11.58
C LEU A 108 1.83 -0.28 -12.23
N SER A 109 2.28 -1.31 -11.55
CA SER A 109 2.29 -2.68 -12.05
C SER A 109 1.98 -3.69 -10.95
N ASN A 110 1.73 -4.93 -11.35
CA ASN A 110 1.56 -6.07 -10.44
C ASN A 110 2.89 -6.73 -10.04
N ASP A 111 4.04 -6.15 -10.40
CA ASP A 111 5.39 -6.68 -10.14
C ASP A 111 5.60 -7.07 -8.67
N TYR A 112 5.12 -6.22 -7.74
CA TYR A 112 5.24 -6.51 -6.31
C TYR A 112 4.67 -7.88 -5.96
N LEU A 113 3.50 -8.21 -6.50
CA LEU A 113 2.78 -9.45 -6.20
C LEU A 113 3.47 -10.66 -6.85
N ASP A 114 3.94 -10.53 -8.07
CA ASP A 114 4.72 -11.57 -8.77
C ASP A 114 6.04 -11.86 -8.04
N ILE A 115 6.81 -10.80 -7.73
CA ILE A 115 8.09 -10.92 -7.03
C ILE A 115 7.93 -11.46 -5.60
N LEU A 116 6.82 -11.17 -4.92
CA LEU A 116 6.51 -11.71 -3.59
C LEU A 116 6.36 -13.24 -3.62
N LEU A 117 5.89 -13.79 -4.71
CA LEU A 117 5.72 -15.24 -4.90
C LEU A 117 6.99 -15.97 -5.36
N ASP A 118 8.10 -15.25 -5.56
CA ASP A 118 9.37 -15.82 -6.01
C ASP A 118 9.90 -16.89 -5.04
N MET A 119 9.86 -18.14 -5.46
CA MET A 119 10.32 -19.30 -4.67
C MET A 119 11.83 -19.53 -4.74
N SER A 120 12.56 -18.74 -5.53
CA SER A 120 14.03 -18.80 -5.62
C SER A 120 14.74 -18.21 -4.41
N VAL A 121 14.01 -17.49 -3.56
CA VAL A 121 14.52 -16.84 -2.36
C VAL A 121 14.06 -17.52 -1.07
N GLU A 122 14.81 -17.25 0.00
CA GLU A 122 14.51 -17.62 1.37
C GLU A 122 14.44 -16.35 2.22
N TRP A 123 13.36 -16.18 2.98
CA TRP A 123 13.18 -15.05 3.89
C TRP A 123 13.74 -15.36 5.28
N LYS A 124 14.58 -14.47 5.80
CA LYS A 124 15.13 -14.55 7.16
C LYS A 124 14.79 -13.30 7.95
N PRO A 125 14.39 -13.44 9.23
CA PRO A 125 14.10 -12.29 10.06
C PRO A 125 15.35 -11.44 10.25
N ASN A 126 15.18 -10.12 10.20
CA ASN A 126 16.23 -9.15 10.48
C ASN A 126 16.00 -8.56 11.89
N GLY A 127 16.71 -9.07 12.88
CA GLY A 127 16.90 -8.59 14.27
C GLY A 127 15.71 -7.97 15.05
N THR A 128 14.85 -7.23 14.39
CA THR A 128 13.74 -6.48 15.01
C THR A 128 12.42 -7.25 15.08
N GLY A 129 12.31 -8.40 14.40
CA GLY A 129 11.08 -9.21 14.30
C GLY A 129 10.00 -8.64 13.37
N ASN A 130 10.14 -7.40 12.90
CA ASN A 130 9.16 -6.75 12.02
C ASN A 130 9.64 -6.55 10.59
N SER A 131 10.87 -6.96 10.28
CA SER A 131 11.46 -6.91 8.96
C SER A 131 12.20 -8.20 8.63
N TYR A 132 12.33 -8.47 7.34
CA TYR A 132 12.91 -9.68 6.78
C TYR A 132 13.81 -9.33 5.62
N GLU A 133 14.81 -10.16 5.40
CA GLU A 133 15.71 -10.09 4.27
C GLU A 133 15.57 -11.37 3.43
N ALA A 134 15.49 -11.20 2.11
CA ALA A 134 15.45 -12.31 1.18
C ALA A 134 16.84 -12.64 0.67
N PHE A 135 17.18 -13.90 0.68
CA PHE A 135 18.44 -14.43 0.16
C PHE A 135 18.17 -15.44 -0.94
N THR A 136 18.93 -15.40 -2.03
CA THR A 136 18.86 -16.41 -3.07
C THR A 136 19.24 -17.78 -2.51
N ARG A 137 18.44 -18.80 -2.82
CA ARG A 137 18.69 -20.18 -2.34
C ARG A 137 19.99 -20.78 -2.88
N ASN A 138 20.41 -20.35 -4.07
CA ASN A 138 21.58 -20.91 -4.75
C ASN A 138 22.90 -20.28 -4.30
N SER A 139 22.96 -18.94 -4.20
CA SER A 139 24.21 -18.22 -3.88
C SER A 139 24.25 -17.70 -2.45
N GLY A 140 23.10 -17.56 -1.79
CA GLY A 140 23.01 -16.95 -0.47
C GLY A 140 23.14 -15.42 -0.48
N ASP A 141 23.05 -14.78 -1.66
CA ASP A 141 23.14 -13.34 -1.78
C ASP A 141 21.84 -12.67 -1.31
N LYS A 142 21.96 -11.58 -0.56
CA LYS A 142 20.83 -10.75 -0.19
C LYS A 142 20.32 -9.99 -1.43
N VAL A 143 19.04 -10.12 -1.72
CA VAL A 143 18.44 -9.53 -2.92
C VAL A 143 17.37 -8.50 -2.62
N ARG A 144 16.63 -8.62 -1.51
CA ARG A 144 15.55 -7.69 -1.17
C ARG A 144 15.22 -7.68 0.31
N SER A 145 14.39 -6.75 0.74
CA SER A 145 13.90 -6.67 2.12
C SER A 145 12.40 -6.37 2.16
N ALA A 146 11.72 -6.85 3.18
CA ALA A 146 10.28 -6.69 3.38
C ALA A 146 9.93 -6.48 4.85
N SER A 147 8.79 -5.86 5.12
CA SER A 147 8.17 -5.86 6.44
C SER A 147 7.30 -7.11 6.65
N ARG A 148 6.85 -7.32 7.88
CA ARG A 148 5.81 -8.33 8.17
C ARG A 148 4.52 -8.04 7.41
N ALA A 149 4.13 -6.76 7.31
CA ALA A 149 2.95 -6.35 6.56
C ALA A 149 3.05 -6.69 5.06
N ASP A 150 4.25 -6.69 4.48
CA ASP A 150 4.45 -7.13 3.10
C ASP A 150 4.33 -8.65 2.99
N LEU A 151 4.99 -9.39 3.90
CA LEU A 151 5.08 -10.86 3.79
C LEU A 151 3.77 -11.59 4.12
N VAL A 152 2.83 -10.96 4.84
CA VAL A 152 1.54 -11.58 5.13
C VAL A 152 0.74 -11.90 3.86
N PHE A 153 0.94 -11.11 2.79
CA PHE A 153 0.32 -11.36 1.48
C PHE A 153 0.81 -12.66 0.81
N GLY A 154 2.01 -13.09 1.13
CA GLY A 154 2.54 -14.38 0.65
C GLY A 154 2.32 -15.55 1.61
N SER A 155 2.02 -15.30 2.90
CA SER A 155 1.95 -16.33 3.95
C SER A 155 0.54 -16.61 4.48
N ASN A 156 -0.38 -15.65 4.44
CA ASN A 156 -1.78 -15.88 4.77
C ASN A 156 -2.50 -16.52 3.58
N SER A 157 -3.23 -17.61 3.80
CA SER A 157 -3.84 -18.40 2.71
C SER A 157 -4.85 -17.62 1.86
N GLN A 158 -5.65 -16.74 2.45
CA GLN A 158 -6.63 -15.92 1.73
C GLN A 158 -5.95 -14.82 0.92
N LEU A 159 -5.02 -14.09 1.53
CA LEU A 159 -4.28 -13.03 0.85
C LEU A 159 -3.40 -13.59 -0.25
N ARG A 160 -2.76 -14.74 -0.01
CA ARG A 160 -1.95 -15.41 -1.03
C ARG A 160 -2.77 -15.81 -2.25
N ALA A 161 -3.98 -16.33 -2.07
CA ALA A 161 -4.86 -16.64 -3.19
C ALA A 161 -5.20 -15.41 -4.04
N LEU A 162 -5.39 -14.24 -3.40
CA LEU A 162 -5.57 -12.97 -4.13
C LEU A 162 -4.29 -12.54 -4.85
N VAL A 163 -3.15 -12.66 -4.20
CA VAL A 163 -1.84 -12.37 -4.81
C VAL A 163 -1.63 -13.25 -6.05
N GLU A 164 -1.89 -14.54 -5.97
CA GLU A 164 -1.76 -15.48 -7.10
C GLU A 164 -2.63 -15.08 -8.29
N VAL A 165 -3.87 -14.61 -8.07
CA VAL A 165 -4.74 -14.09 -9.13
C VAL A 165 -4.17 -12.85 -9.80
N TYR A 166 -3.66 -11.91 -9.03
CA TYR A 166 -3.12 -10.65 -9.58
C TYR A 166 -1.69 -10.77 -10.12
N ALA A 167 -0.94 -11.79 -9.73
CA ALA A 167 0.41 -12.07 -10.22
C ALA A 167 0.44 -12.73 -11.61
N GLU A 168 -0.71 -13.24 -12.10
CA GLU A 168 -0.77 -13.83 -13.44
C GLU A 168 -0.34 -12.83 -14.52
N SER A 169 0.31 -13.33 -15.55
CA SER A 169 0.92 -12.52 -16.61
C SER A 169 -0.08 -11.68 -17.42
N ASP A 170 -1.35 -12.08 -17.45
CA ASP A 170 -2.45 -11.38 -18.12
C ASP A 170 -3.31 -10.52 -17.17
N SER A 171 -2.96 -10.46 -15.88
CA SER A 171 -3.74 -9.76 -14.86
C SER A 171 -3.37 -8.29 -14.68
N LYS A 172 -2.39 -7.76 -15.40
CA LYS A 172 -1.91 -6.37 -15.24
C LYS A 172 -3.05 -5.35 -15.40
N ASP A 173 -3.84 -5.45 -16.46
CA ASP A 173 -4.92 -4.49 -16.72
C ASP A 173 -6.01 -4.57 -15.64
N LYS A 174 -6.35 -5.79 -15.20
CA LYS A 174 -7.26 -6.00 -14.09
C LYS A 174 -6.71 -5.38 -12.79
N PHE A 175 -5.45 -5.60 -12.48
CA PHE A 175 -4.79 -5.04 -11.31
C PHE A 175 -4.85 -3.50 -11.31
N ILE A 176 -4.51 -2.85 -12.43
CA ILE A 176 -4.56 -1.39 -12.58
C ILE A 176 -6.00 -0.88 -12.39
N SER A 177 -6.97 -1.52 -13.03
CA SER A 177 -8.38 -1.15 -12.91
C SER A 177 -8.87 -1.24 -11.45
N ASP A 178 -8.60 -2.35 -10.78
CA ASP A 178 -9.02 -2.58 -9.39
C ASP A 178 -8.26 -1.63 -8.42
N PHE A 179 -6.98 -1.33 -8.69
CA PHE A 179 -6.23 -0.33 -7.93
C PHE A 179 -6.88 1.06 -8.04
N ILE A 180 -7.22 1.51 -9.24
CA ILE A 180 -7.85 2.83 -9.45
C ILE A 180 -9.20 2.91 -8.74
N LEU A 181 -10.01 1.85 -8.79
CA LEU A 181 -11.29 1.80 -8.06
C LEU A 181 -11.09 1.89 -6.55
N ALA A 182 -10.16 1.12 -6.00
CA ALA A 182 -9.84 1.13 -4.58
C ALA A 182 -9.22 2.46 -4.14
N TRP A 183 -8.35 3.05 -4.95
CA TRP A 183 -7.78 4.38 -4.74
C TRP A 183 -8.87 5.45 -4.69
N ASN A 184 -9.76 5.47 -5.68
CA ASN A 184 -10.86 6.43 -5.74
C ASN A 184 -11.78 6.30 -4.53
N LYS A 185 -12.06 5.08 -4.08
CA LYS A 185 -12.83 4.82 -2.87
C LYS A 185 -12.19 5.45 -1.63
N VAL A 186 -10.88 5.27 -1.45
CA VAL A 186 -10.14 5.87 -0.32
C VAL A 186 -10.10 7.39 -0.43
N MET A 187 -9.84 7.92 -1.62
CA MET A 187 -9.80 9.38 -1.85
C MET A 187 -11.15 10.06 -1.62
N ASN A 188 -12.26 9.34 -1.75
CA ASN A 188 -13.60 9.88 -1.50
C ASN A 188 -14.17 9.50 -0.12
N ALA A 189 -13.41 8.85 0.75
CA ALA A 189 -13.88 8.44 2.08
C ALA A 189 -14.28 9.62 2.99
N ASP A 190 -13.83 10.83 2.70
CA ASP A 190 -14.19 12.09 3.37
C ASP A 190 -15.40 12.78 2.73
N ARG A 191 -15.95 12.25 1.62
CA ARG A 191 -17.00 12.88 0.83
C ARG A 191 -18.36 12.24 1.15
N PHE A 192 -19.12 12.90 2.03
CA PHE A 192 -20.49 12.49 2.42
C PHE A 192 -21.57 13.12 1.55
N ASP A 193 -21.18 13.86 0.52
CA ASP A 193 -22.02 14.57 -0.43
C ASP A 193 -22.02 13.92 -1.83
N LEU A 194 -21.33 12.80 -1.99
CA LEU A 194 -21.37 11.98 -3.20
C LEU A 194 -22.35 10.83 -2.98
N ASP A 195 -23.35 10.72 -3.87
CA ASP A 195 -24.36 9.64 -3.90
C ASP A 195 -23.81 8.35 -4.53
#